data_5773c64650eeb72d119553c14809d6e1
#
_entry.id   5773c64650eeb72d119553c14809d6e1
#
_cell.length_a   1.000
_cell.length_b   1.000
_cell.length_c   1.000
_cell.angle_alpha   90.00
_cell.angle_beta   90.00
_cell.angle_gamma   90.00
#
_symmetry.space_group_name_H-M   'P 1'
#
loop_
_entity.id
_entity.type
_entity.pdbx_description
1 polymer ?
#
loop_
_entity_poly.entity_id
_entity_poly.type
_entity_poly.pdbx_seq_one_letter_code
_entity_poly.pdbx_strand_id
1 'polypeptide(L)' 'MRLLKLSERVQQMIVDDMISTGHARALLALDDEEQQYILANKIFDEKLSVRETEKLVKK' A
#
# COMPACT_ATOMS: atom_id res chain seq x y z
N MET A 1 14.34 8.89 9.21
CA MET A 1 13.86 8.49 9.38
C MET A 1 13.44 7.54 9.09
N ARG A 2 13.30 6.97 9.02
CA ARG A 2 13.02 6.17 8.73
C ARG A 2 12.06 5.74 8.85
N LEU A 3 11.67 5.89 8.77
CA LEU A 3 10.73 5.59 9.03
C LEU A 3 9.91 5.01 8.31
N LEU A 4 9.83 5.20 7.22
CA LEU A 4 8.91 4.63 6.37
C LEU A 4 9.37 3.34 5.87
N LYS A 5 8.59 2.32 6.04
CA LYS A 5 8.90 1.02 5.53
C LYS A 5 8.25 0.77 4.19
N LEU A 6 7.79 1.81 3.56
CA LEU A 6 7.18 1.68 2.25
C LEU A 6 8.26 1.55 1.18
N SER A 7 8.01 0.66 0.24
CA SER A 7 8.86 0.52 -0.91
C SER A 7 8.80 1.79 -1.75
N GLU A 8 9.89 2.11 -2.42
CA GLU A 8 9.92 3.29 -3.27
C GLU A 8 8.85 3.22 -4.36
N ARG A 9 8.60 2.02 -4.83
CA ARG A 9 7.58 1.84 -5.87
C ARG A 9 6.21 2.21 -5.34
N VAL A 10 5.93 1.83 -4.11
CA VAL A 10 4.65 2.17 -3.50
C VAL A 10 4.56 3.67 -3.28
N GLN A 11 5.66 4.27 -2.85
CA GLN A 11 5.69 5.71 -2.66
C GLN A 11 5.41 6.42 -3.97
N GLN A 12 5.98 5.92 -5.06
CA GLN A 12 5.74 6.51 -6.37
C GLN A 12 4.27 6.39 -6.76
N MET A 13 3.65 5.29 -6.41
CA MET A 13 2.24 5.12 -6.70
C MET A 13 1.38 6.15 -5.98
N ILE A 14 1.79 6.51 -4.77
CA ILE A 14 1.07 7.54 -4.03
C ILE A 14 1.25 8.88 -4.72
N VAL A 15 2.46 9.18 -5.15
CA VAL A 15 2.76 10.43 -5.84
C VAL A 15 1.97 10.52 -7.13
N ASP A 16 1.83 9.39 -7.82
CA ASP A 16 1.07 9.34 -9.07
C ASP A 16 -0.42 9.28 -8.86
N ASP A 17 -0.83 9.31 -7.60
CA ASP A 17 -2.26 9.31 -7.26
C ASP A 17 -2.93 7.99 -7.65
N MET A 18 -2.16 6.92 -7.74
CA MET A 18 -2.71 5.62 -8.05
C MET A 18 -3.38 5.01 -6.82
N ILE A 19 -2.81 5.30 -5.64
CA ILE A 19 -3.41 4.88 -4.38
C ILE A 19 -3.34 6.08 -3.43
N SER A 20 -4.10 6.01 -2.35
CA SER A 20 -4.16 7.13 -1.42
C SER A 20 -3.25 6.87 -0.22
N THR A 21 -3.07 7.92 0.59
CA THR A 21 -2.29 7.78 1.81
C THR A 21 -2.91 6.77 2.76
N GLY A 22 -4.23 6.67 2.74
CA GLY A 22 -4.91 5.68 3.56
C GLY A 22 -4.48 4.28 3.21
N HIS A 23 -4.38 4.01 1.92
CA HIS A 23 -3.92 2.71 1.46
C HIS A 23 -2.47 2.47 1.89
N ALA A 24 -1.65 3.52 1.79
CA ALA A 24 -0.25 3.40 2.18
C ALA A 24 -0.12 3.06 3.66
N ARG A 25 -0.95 3.66 4.47
CA ARG A 25 -0.91 3.37 5.91
C ARG A 25 -1.25 1.91 6.18
N ALA A 26 -2.21 1.37 5.45
CA ALA A 26 -2.54 -0.03 5.61
C ALA A 26 -1.35 -0.90 5.18
N LEU A 27 -0.67 -0.50 4.12
CA LEU A 27 0.47 -1.26 3.64
C LEU A 27 1.64 -1.23 4.61
N LEU A 28 1.72 -0.21 5.45
CA LEU A 28 2.79 -0.13 6.44
C LEU A 28 2.74 -1.30 7.41
N ALA A 29 1.61 -1.95 7.54
CA ALA A 29 1.49 -3.10 8.42
C ALA A 29 2.26 -4.31 7.88
N LEU A 30 2.61 -4.26 6.60
CA LEU A 30 3.39 -5.33 5.99
C LEU A 30 4.87 -5.03 6.15
N ASP A 31 5.64 -6.03 6.55
CA ASP A 31 7.08 -5.86 6.69
C ASP A 31 7.82 -6.12 5.39
N ASP A 32 7.17 -6.79 4.46
CA ASP A 32 7.79 -7.21 3.22
C ASP A 32 7.48 -6.20 2.12
N GLU A 33 8.52 -5.58 1.57
CA GLU A 33 8.33 -4.59 0.51
C GLU A 33 7.67 -5.19 -0.72
N GLU A 34 8.00 -6.43 -1.00
CA GLU A 34 7.41 -7.09 -2.14
C GLU A 34 5.91 -7.25 -1.96
N GLN A 35 5.50 -7.63 -0.76
CA GLN A 35 4.08 -7.78 -0.47
C GLN A 35 3.39 -6.43 -0.56
N GLN A 36 4.05 -5.39 -0.10
CA GLN A 36 3.49 -4.04 -0.19
C GLN A 36 3.22 -3.68 -1.64
N TYR A 37 4.18 -3.94 -2.49
CA TYR A 37 4.05 -3.60 -3.89
C TYR A 37 2.95 -4.42 -4.57
N ILE A 38 2.93 -5.71 -4.29
CA ILE A 38 1.91 -6.59 -4.86
C ILE A 38 0.52 -6.12 -4.46
N LEU A 39 0.35 -5.82 -3.18
CA LEU A 39 -0.95 -5.37 -2.70
C LEU A 39 -1.31 -4.00 -3.25
N ALA A 40 -0.31 -3.13 -3.38
CA ALA A 40 -0.55 -1.81 -3.96
C ALA A 40 -1.07 -1.93 -5.39
N ASN A 41 -0.47 -2.83 -6.16
CA ASN A 41 -0.94 -3.07 -7.52
C ASN A 41 -2.36 -3.60 -7.52
N LYS A 42 -2.66 -4.48 -6.61
CA LYS A 42 -4.00 -5.03 -6.51
C LYS A 42 -5.01 -3.94 -6.17
N ILE A 43 -4.63 -3.05 -5.26
CA ILE A 43 -5.50 -1.93 -4.89
C ILE A 43 -5.82 -1.09 -6.12
N PHE A 44 -4.80 -0.78 -6.89
CA PHE A 44 -4.97 0.04 -8.08
C PHE A 44 -5.81 -0.69 -9.13
N ASP A 45 -5.50 -1.95 -9.33
CA ASP A 45 -6.15 -2.74 -10.37
C ASP A 45 -7.63 -2.97 -10.07
N GLU A 46 -7.94 -3.28 -8.83
CA GLU A 46 -9.31 -3.57 -8.43
C GLU A 46 -9.99 -2.39 -7.77
N LYS A 47 -9.25 -1.31 -7.57
CA LYS A 47 -9.77 -0.10 -6.95
C LYS A 47 -10.37 -0.38 -5.60
N LEU A 48 -9.60 -1.08 -4.78
CA LEU A 48 -10.02 -1.42 -3.44
C LEU A 48 -10.08 -0.18 -2.57
N SER A 49 -11.04 -0.15 -1.66
CA SER A 49 -11.11 0.93 -0.70
C SER A 49 -10.10 0.67 0.42
N VAL A 50 -9.88 1.69 1.24
CA VAL A 50 -8.97 1.55 2.37
C VAL A 50 -9.43 0.42 3.27
N ARG A 51 -10.72 0.33 3.48
CA ARG A 51 -11.28 -0.71 4.31
C ARG A 51 -10.98 -2.10 3.78
N GLU A 52 -11.17 -2.27 2.47
CA GLU A 52 -10.87 -3.55 1.84
C GLU A 52 -9.40 -3.88 1.97
N THR A 53 -8.56 -2.87 1.78
CA THR A 53 -7.13 -3.04 1.90
C THR A 53 -6.75 -3.48 3.30
N GLU A 54 -7.33 -2.85 4.30
CA GLU A 54 -7.03 -3.20 5.68
C GLU A 54 -7.40 -4.65 5.97
N LYS A 55 -8.48 -5.11 5.40
CA LYS A 55 -8.88 -6.50 5.58
C LYS A 55 -7.87 -7.46 4.99
N LEU A 56 -7.32 -7.10 3.85
CA LEU A 56 -6.32 -7.95 3.20
C LEU A 56 -5.02 -7.97 3.99
N VAL A 57 -4.66 -6.85 4.56
CA VAL A 57 -3.42 -6.73 5.32
C VAL A 57 -3.55 -7.38 6.68
N LYS A 58 -4.70 -7.22 7.28
CA LYS A 58 -4.91 -7.70 8.61
C LYS A 58 -5.41 -9.13 8.59
N LYS A 59 -4.59 -10.01 8.95
CA LYS A 59 -5.02 -11.40 8.90
C LYS A 59 -5.40 -11.98 10.20
#